data_1e44d3a8543971ec3f52565c5fe6a56f
#
_entry.id   1e44d3a8543971ec3f52565c5fe6a56f
#
_cell.length_a   1.000
_cell.length_b   1.000
_cell.length_c   1.000
_cell.angle_alpha   90.00
_cell.angle_beta   90.00
_cell.angle_gamma   90.00
#
_symmetry.space_group_name_H-M   'P 1'
#
loop_
_entity.id
_entity.type
_entity.pdbx_description
1 polymer ?
#
loop_
_entity_poly.entity_id
_entity_poly.type
_entity_poly.pdbx_seq_one_letter_code
_entity_poly.pdbx_strand_id
1 'polypeptide(L)'
;TQPLMYQVIRARPPLRELYAERLVADGVLAEAKAQAMVDDYRKLLEAGKPIPGVDADYHDPHGVDWSRHLHADVFEVVDTGVAKKSLAALSTRVFEVPAGVTLHPRVAKIYADRAKMAAGEIPLDWGYAENLAYATVVADGSDLRLVGQDAGRGTFFHRHAVMHDQVNGSRHTPLRTIREDAEVEIIDSLLSEESVMAFEYGYATAKPETLVIWEAQFGDFANGAQVVIDQFISSGEAKWGRLCGIVLLLPHGYEGQGPEH
;
A
#
# COMPACT_ATOMS: atom_id res chain seq x y z
N THR A 1 -25.99 25.89 -16.62
CA THR A 1 -27.22 25.13 -16.39
C THR A 1 -27.92 25.47 -15.07
N GLN A 2 -27.37 26.33 -14.25
CA GLN A 2 -27.93 26.76 -12.94
C GLN A 2 -27.91 28.28 -12.83
N PRO A 3 -28.74 28.99 -13.61
CA PRO A 3 -28.61 30.43 -13.77
C PRO A 3 -28.84 31.20 -12.47
N LEU A 4 -29.79 30.80 -11.65
CA LEU A 4 -30.07 31.50 -10.38
C LEU A 4 -28.92 31.33 -9.38
N MET A 5 -28.32 30.15 -9.29
CA MET A 5 -27.16 29.91 -8.44
C MET A 5 -25.98 30.77 -8.86
N TYR A 6 -25.70 30.85 -10.16
CA TYR A 6 -24.62 31.70 -10.67
C TYR A 6 -24.85 33.19 -10.49
N GLN A 7 -26.10 33.66 -10.46
CA GLN A 7 -26.40 35.04 -10.07
C GLN A 7 -25.96 35.32 -8.62
N VAL A 8 -26.30 34.43 -7.70
CA VAL A 8 -25.87 34.54 -6.29
C VAL A 8 -24.35 34.44 -6.14
N ILE A 9 -23.71 33.48 -6.83
CA ILE A 9 -22.24 33.32 -6.80
C ILE A 9 -21.54 34.60 -7.30
N ARG A 10 -21.98 35.15 -8.42
CA ARG A 10 -21.38 36.35 -9.02
C ARG A 10 -21.58 37.61 -8.18
N ALA A 11 -22.68 37.67 -7.43
CA ALA A 11 -22.97 38.80 -6.54
C ALA A 11 -22.21 38.75 -5.22
N ARG A 12 -21.66 37.60 -4.87
CA ARG A 12 -20.91 37.43 -3.62
C ARG A 12 -19.49 38.01 -3.74
N PRO A 13 -19.05 38.86 -2.79
CA PRO A 13 -17.67 39.33 -2.74
C PRO A 13 -16.69 38.16 -2.62
N PRO A 14 -15.49 38.25 -3.19
CA PRO A 14 -14.43 37.24 -3.01
C PRO A 14 -14.10 37.03 -1.54
N LEU A 15 -13.75 35.77 -1.18
CA LEU A 15 -13.43 35.40 0.21
C LEU A 15 -12.30 36.27 0.80
N ARG A 16 -11.32 36.65 -0.01
CA ARG A 16 -10.23 37.55 0.36
C ARG A 16 -10.77 38.91 0.88
N GLU A 17 -11.74 39.47 0.23
CA GLU A 17 -12.34 40.78 0.61
C GLU A 17 -13.11 40.65 1.91
N LEU A 18 -13.97 39.64 2.02
CA LEU A 18 -14.72 39.35 3.26
C LEU A 18 -13.79 39.10 4.46
N TYR A 19 -12.69 38.42 4.24
CA TYR A 19 -11.72 38.17 5.30
C TYR A 19 -10.93 39.41 5.69
N ALA A 20 -10.53 40.23 4.70
CA ALA A 20 -9.88 41.51 4.97
C ALA A 20 -10.77 42.46 5.77
N GLU A 21 -12.06 42.58 5.38
CA GLU A 21 -13.06 43.39 6.12
C GLU A 21 -13.18 42.92 7.57
N ARG A 22 -13.20 41.59 7.81
CA ARG A 22 -13.25 41.04 9.15
C ARG A 22 -11.99 41.41 9.96
N LEU A 23 -10.79 41.26 9.38
CA LEU A 23 -9.54 41.61 10.06
C LEU A 23 -9.44 43.11 10.38
N VAL A 24 -10.00 43.95 9.53
CA VAL A 24 -10.09 45.40 9.77
C VAL A 24 -11.06 45.67 10.92
N ALA A 25 -12.23 45.05 10.92
CA ALA A 25 -13.23 45.20 11.97
C ALA A 25 -12.71 44.72 13.35
N ASP A 26 -11.93 43.65 13.36
CA ASP A 26 -11.29 43.08 14.56
C ASP A 26 -10.04 43.90 15.00
N GLY A 27 -9.66 44.98 14.27
CA GLY A 27 -8.51 45.81 14.57
C GLY A 27 -7.14 45.17 14.34
N VAL A 28 -7.10 44.00 13.67
CA VAL A 28 -5.87 43.26 13.37
C VAL A 28 -5.13 43.85 12.17
N LEU A 29 -5.87 44.39 11.20
CA LEU A 29 -5.33 44.93 9.95
C LEU A 29 -5.89 46.34 9.69
N ALA A 30 -5.04 47.28 9.30
CA ALA A 30 -5.52 48.56 8.81
C ALA A 30 -6.01 48.44 7.38
N GLU A 31 -7.13 49.08 7.02
CA GLU A 31 -7.76 49.03 5.70
C GLU A 31 -6.75 49.36 4.56
N ALA A 32 -5.99 50.46 4.71
CA ALA A 32 -4.94 50.86 3.77
C ALA A 32 -3.86 49.78 3.59
N LYS A 33 -3.59 48.97 4.62
CA LYS A 33 -2.61 47.88 4.56
C LYS A 33 -3.13 46.70 3.75
N ALA A 34 -4.42 46.40 3.86
CA ALA A 34 -5.03 45.30 3.07
C ALA A 34 -4.89 45.56 1.55
N GLN A 35 -5.18 46.76 1.12
CA GLN A 35 -5.00 47.13 -0.30
C GLN A 35 -3.53 47.16 -0.71
N ALA A 36 -2.65 47.71 0.11
CA ALA A 36 -1.22 47.77 -0.17
C ALA A 36 -0.62 46.36 -0.38
N MET A 37 -1.04 45.36 0.40
CA MET A 37 -0.61 43.98 0.23
C MET A 37 -0.99 43.38 -1.13
N VAL A 38 -2.17 43.72 -1.65
CA VAL A 38 -2.62 43.29 -2.99
C VAL A 38 -1.76 43.93 -4.08
N ASP A 39 -1.51 45.24 -3.95
CA ASP A 39 -0.75 45.99 -4.95
C ASP A 39 0.73 45.56 -4.95
N ASP A 40 1.30 45.30 -3.81
CA ASP A 40 2.67 44.83 -3.70
C ASP A 40 2.83 43.41 -4.26
N TYR A 41 1.86 42.51 -4.00
CA TYR A 41 1.84 41.18 -4.60
C TYR A 41 1.77 41.24 -6.13
N ARG A 42 0.91 42.11 -6.70
CA ARG A 42 0.83 42.31 -8.15
C ARG A 42 2.14 42.82 -8.75
N LYS A 43 2.80 43.78 -8.10
CA LYS A 43 4.11 44.29 -8.55
C LYS A 43 5.18 43.17 -8.57
N LEU A 44 5.16 42.29 -7.59
CA LEU A 44 6.09 41.14 -7.56
C LEU A 44 5.82 40.17 -8.72
N LEU A 45 4.54 39.83 -8.98
CA LEU A 45 4.17 39.01 -10.12
C LEU A 45 4.57 39.64 -11.46
N GLU A 46 4.30 40.92 -11.65
CA GLU A 46 4.67 41.67 -12.87
C GLU A 46 6.20 41.73 -13.06
N ALA A 47 6.95 41.78 -11.97
CA ALA A 47 8.40 41.77 -12.00
C ALA A 47 9.04 40.37 -12.11
N GLY A 48 8.23 39.33 -12.15
CA GLY A 48 8.73 37.93 -12.16
C GLY A 48 9.53 37.54 -10.91
N LYS A 49 9.29 38.22 -9.78
CA LYS A 49 10.02 37.94 -8.53
C LYS A 49 9.35 36.86 -7.68
N PRO A 50 10.12 36.15 -6.87
CA PRO A 50 9.58 35.20 -5.90
C PRO A 50 8.59 35.88 -4.93
N ILE A 51 7.53 35.19 -4.58
CA ILE A 51 6.52 35.66 -3.63
C ILE A 51 7.07 35.51 -2.21
N PRO A 52 7.07 36.60 -1.37
CA PRO A 52 7.47 36.47 0.01
C PRO A 52 6.63 35.48 0.78
N GLY A 53 7.28 34.59 1.55
CA GLY A 53 6.62 33.57 2.35
C GLY A 53 6.29 32.27 1.59
N VAL A 54 6.64 32.18 0.31
CA VAL A 54 6.70 30.90 -0.41
C VAL A 54 8.14 30.41 -0.32
N ASP A 55 8.36 29.42 0.50
CA ASP A 55 9.65 28.74 0.57
C ASP A 55 9.79 27.85 -0.68
N ALA A 56 10.71 28.23 -1.56
CA ALA A 56 10.98 27.47 -2.77
C ALA A 56 11.65 26.12 -2.46
N ASP A 57 12.24 26.01 -1.27
CA ASP A 57 12.93 24.80 -0.79
C ASP A 57 12.03 24.00 0.19
N TYR A 58 10.72 24.33 0.26
CA TYR A 58 9.80 23.58 1.10
C TYR A 58 9.67 22.14 0.60
N HIS A 59 10.17 21.21 1.38
CA HIS A 59 9.92 19.80 1.21
C HIS A 59 8.74 19.40 2.10
N ASP A 60 7.68 18.90 1.47
CA ASP A 60 6.58 18.32 2.22
C ASP A 60 7.10 17.07 2.97
N PRO A 61 7.07 17.04 4.32
CA PRO A 61 7.53 15.89 5.08
C PRO A 61 6.68 14.63 4.86
N HIS A 62 5.50 14.80 4.25
CA HIS A 62 4.60 13.71 3.85
C HIS A 62 4.62 13.47 2.33
N GLY A 63 5.47 14.19 1.60
CA GLY A 63 5.67 14.00 0.18
C GLY A 63 6.38 12.67 -0.10
N VAL A 64 5.93 11.95 -1.13
CA VAL A 64 6.55 10.70 -1.56
C VAL A 64 7.42 10.97 -2.80
N ASP A 65 8.69 10.63 -2.70
CA ASP A 65 9.61 10.72 -3.83
C ASP A 65 9.49 9.49 -4.74
N TRP A 66 8.84 9.67 -5.88
CA TRP A 66 8.69 8.65 -6.92
C TRP A 66 9.81 8.66 -7.96
N SER A 67 10.77 9.59 -7.88
CA SER A 67 11.78 9.81 -8.93
C SER A 67 12.56 8.55 -9.28
N ARG A 68 12.89 7.72 -8.28
CA ARG A 68 13.64 6.45 -8.47
C ARG A 68 12.85 5.36 -9.20
N HIS A 69 11.51 5.50 -9.26
CA HIS A 69 10.61 4.52 -9.88
C HIS A 69 10.11 4.96 -11.26
N LEU A 70 10.46 6.18 -11.68
CA LEU A 70 10.11 6.69 -13.00
C LEU A 70 11.07 6.15 -14.06
N HIS A 71 10.57 6.05 -15.29
CA HIS A 71 11.37 5.68 -16.46
C HIS A 71 11.88 4.23 -16.49
N ALA A 72 11.35 3.34 -15.64
CA ALA A 72 11.62 1.92 -15.76
C ALA A 72 10.97 1.35 -17.04
N ASP A 73 11.71 0.55 -17.77
CA ASP A 73 11.16 -0.18 -18.92
C ASP A 73 10.47 -1.46 -18.41
N VAL A 74 9.18 -1.59 -18.67
CA VAL A 74 8.38 -2.77 -18.29
C VAL A 74 8.89 -4.07 -18.94
N PHE A 75 9.65 -3.96 -20.03
CA PHE A 75 10.27 -5.10 -20.71
C PHE A 75 11.72 -5.37 -20.28
N GLU A 76 12.26 -4.57 -19.37
CA GLU A 76 13.60 -4.81 -18.83
C GLU A 76 13.66 -6.16 -18.11
N VAL A 77 14.65 -6.96 -18.47
CA VAL A 77 14.89 -8.25 -17.83
C VAL A 77 15.67 -8.02 -16.54
N VAL A 78 15.00 -8.20 -15.41
CA VAL A 78 15.60 -8.09 -14.08
C VAL A 78 15.96 -9.48 -13.56
N ASP A 79 17.19 -9.65 -13.07
CA ASP A 79 17.59 -10.87 -12.36
C ASP A 79 16.97 -10.90 -10.97
N THR A 80 15.97 -11.77 -10.81
CA THR A 80 15.28 -12.01 -9.54
C THR A 80 15.80 -13.23 -8.78
N GLY A 81 16.92 -13.78 -9.21
CA GLY A 81 17.54 -14.96 -8.63
C GLY A 81 18.08 -14.71 -7.23
N VAL A 82 17.79 -15.58 -6.29
CA VAL A 82 18.32 -15.54 -4.93
C VAL A 82 19.23 -16.74 -4.68
N ALA A 83 20.38 -16.51 -4.09
CA ALA A 83 21.36 -17.57 -3.83
C ALA A 83 20.76 -18.69 -2.95
N LYS A 84 20.95 -19.96 -3.35
CA LYS A 84 20.40 -21.13 -2.64
C LYS A 84 20.75 -21.14 -1.14
N LYS A 85 21.94 -20.67 -0.76
CA LYS A 85 22.37 -20.57 0.64
C LYS A 85 21.49 -19.58 1.42
N SER A 86 21.15 -18.44 0.82
CA SER A 86 20.27 -17.43 1.42
C SER A 86 18.85 -17.96 1.56
N LEU A 87 18.32 -18.63 0.54
CA LEU A 87 17.00 -19.27 0.59
C LEU A 87 16.93 -20.29 1.72
N ALA A 88 17.95 -21.13 1.88
CA ALA A 88 18.01 -22.12 2.96
C ALA A 88 18.02 -21.48 4.36
N ALA A 89 18.77 -20.41 4.53
CA ALA A 89 18.82 -19.67 5.81
C ALA A 89 17.48 -19.01 6.14
N LEU A 90 16.84 -18.36 5.16
CA LEU A 90 15.53 -17.75 5.32
C LEU A 90 14.45 -18.80 5.58
N SER A 91 14.48 -19.92 4.85
CA SER A 91 13.55 -21.04 5.05
C SER A 91 13.57 -21.56 6.48
N THR A 92 14.74 -21.74 7.08
CA THR A 92 14.87 -22.14 8.49
C THR A 92 14.14 -21.16 9.41
N ARG A 93 14.33 -19.86 9.22
CA ARG A 93 13.71 -18.83 10.07
C ARG A 93 12.19 -18.75 9.90
N VAL A 94 11.70 -18.84 8.65
CA VAL A 94 10.27 -18.69 8.34
C VAL A 94 9.46 -19.90 8.76
N PHE A 95 10.04 -21.10 8.69
CA PHE A 95 9.29 -22.32 8.92
C PHE A 95 9.62 -23.01 10.26
N GLU A 96 10.44 -22.40 11.08
CA GLU A 96 10.65 -22.85 12.46
C GLU A 96 9.40 -22.56 13.30
N VAL A 97 8.92 -23.59 14.01
CA VAL A 97 7.84 -23.43 14.98
C VAL A 97 8.47 -23.05 16.34
N PRO A 98 8.13 -21.87 16.90
CA PRO A 98 8.72 -21.46 18.18
C PRO A 98 8.42 -22.43 19.30
N ALA A 99 9.36 -22.59 20.23
CA ALA A 99 9.17 -23.41 21.41
C ALA A 99 7.95 -22.93 22.22
N GLY A 100 7.09 -23.87 22.60
CA GLY A 100 5.87 -23.58 23.37
C GLY A 100 4.64 -23.24 22.54
N VAL A 101 4.75 -23.13 21.21
CA VAL A 101 3.59 -22.95 20.32
C VAL A 101 3.01 -24.31 19.95
N THR A 102 1.74 -24.54 20.23
CA THR A 102 1.01 -25.75 19.86
C THR A 102 0.16 -25.47 18.62
N LEU A 103 0.58 -26.00 17.48
CA LEU A 103 -0.15 -25.86 16.22
C LEU A 103 -1.31 -26.86 16.11
N HIS A 104 -2.35 -26.47 15.37
CA HIS A 104 -3.38 -27.42 14.95
C HIS A 104 -2.73 -28.58 14.16
N PRO A 105 -3.13 -29.86 14.33
CA PRO A 105 -2.45 -31.01 13.73
C PRO A 105 -2.25 -30.93 12.21
N ARG A 106 -3.22 -30.38 11.48
CA ARG A 106 -3.10 -30.18 10.02
C ARG A 106 -2.02 -29.13 9.69
N VAL A 107 -1.95 -28.04 10.46
CA VAL A 107 -0.93 -27.00 10.27
C VAL A 107 0.45 -27.51 10.64
N ALA A 108 0.56 -28.27 11.73
CA ALA A 108 1.81 -28.92 12.14
C ALA A 108 2.35 -29.84 11.02
N LYS A 109 1.45 -30.59 10.35
CA LYS A 109 1.85 -31.43 9.19
C LYS A 109 2.38 -30.55 8.04
N ILE A 110 1.74 -29.43 7.71
CA ILE A 110 2.20 -28.53 6.66
C ILE A 110 3.62 -28.03 6.98
N TYR A 111 3.87 -27.59 8.22
CA TYR A 111 5.21 -27.13 8.63
C TYR A 111 6.26 -28.26 8.62
N ALA A 112 5.89 -29.48 8.98
CA ALA A 112 6.76 -30.65 8.85
C ALA A 112 7.10 -30.97 7.38
N ASP A 113 6.13 -30.83 6.47
CA ASP A 113 6.37 -31.01 5.03
C ASP A 113 7.23 -29.87 4.46
N ARG A 114 7.10 -28.64 4.94
CA ARG A 114 7.97 -27.53 4.58
C ARG A 114 9.43 -27.73 4.99
N ALA A 115 9.67 -28.39 6.11
CA ALA A 115 11.03 -28.79 6.49
C ALA A 115 11.64 -29.78 5.48
N LYS A 116 10.84 -30.72 4.95
CA LYS A 116 11.27 -31.63 3.88
C LYS A 116 11.48 -30.93 2.55
N MET A 117 10.64 -29.94 2.22
CA MET A 117 10.83 -29.07 1.04
C MET A 117 12.15 -28.31 1.14
N ALA A 118 12.46 -27.75 2.30
CA ALA A 118 13.74 -27.08 2.56
C ALA A 118 14.94 -28.00 2.39
N ALA A 119 14.80 -29.28 2.80
CA ALA A 119 15.83 -30.31 2.64
C ALA A 119 15.94 -30.84 1.19
N GLY A 120 14.98 -30.51 0.32
CA GLY A 120 14.90 -31.02 -1.06
C GLY A 120 14.40 -32.46 -1.16
N GLU A 121 13.75 -32.98 -0.11
CA GLU A 121 13.22 -34.36 -0.06
C GLU A 121 11.90 -34.49 -0.83
N ILE A 122 11.13 -33.39 -0.88
CA ILE A 122 9.88 -33.31 -1.64
C ILE A 122 9.82 -32.01 -2.46
N PRO A 123 9.03 -31.95 -3.55
CA PRO A 123 8.81 -30.73 -4.33
C PRO A 123 8.23 -29.59 -3.48
N LEU A 124 8.54 -28.35 -3.86
CA LEU A 124 7.98 -27.16 -3.24
C LEU A 124 6.50 -27.01 -3.58
N ASP A 125 5.69 -26.59 -2.62
CA ASP A 125 4.33 -26.12 -2.88
C ASP A 125 4.27 -24.59 -2.97
N TRP A 126 3.13 -24.06 -3.42
CA TRP A 126 2.91 -22.62 -3.54
C TRP A 126 3.01 -21.90 -2.19
N GLY A 127 2.49 -22.49 -1.12
CA GLY A 127 2.53 -21.88 0.20
C GLY A 127 3.95 -21.73 0.75
N TYR A 128 4.82 -22.72 0.48
CA TYR A 128 6.24 -22.63 0.81
C TYR A 128 6.94 -21.54 -0.02
N ALA A 129 6.78 -21.60 -1.36
CA ALA A 129 7.46 -20.69 -2.27
C ALA A 129 7.06 -19.23 -2.04
N GLU A 130 5.79 -18.97 -1.81
CA GLU A 130 5.23 -17.67 -1.53
C GLU A 130 5.77 -17.05 -0.23
N ASN A 131 5.71 -17.79 0.88
CA ASN A 131 6.29 -17.32 2.15
C ASN A 131 7.80 -17.06 2.06
N LEU A 132 8.51 -17.91 1.32
CA LEU A 132 9.94 -17.73 1.12
C LEU A 132 10.25 -16.51 0.24
N ALA A 133 9.43 -16.24 -0.79
CA ALA A 133 9.55 -15.04 -1.61
C ALA A 133 9.33 -13.76 -0.76
N TYR A 134 8.31 -13.75 0.10
CA TYR A 134 8.10 -12.65 1.05
C TYR A 134 9.30 -12.44 1.97
N ALA A 135 9.88 -13.54 2.47
CA ALA A 135 11.07 -13.47 3.32
C ALA A 135 12.27 -12.86 2.59
N THR A 136 12.44 -13.15 1.28
CA THR A 136 13.53 -12.55 0.50
C THR A 136 13.34 -11.05 0.33
N VAL A 137 12.12 -10.60 0.04
CA VAL A 137 11.78 -9.17 -0.11
C VAL A 137 11.99 -8.42 1.21
N VAL A 138 11.55 -8.99 2.33
CA VAL A 138 11.77 -8.39 3.66
C VAL A 138 13.26 -8.35 4.00
N ALA A 139 14.02 -9.40 3.70
CA ALA A 139 15.47 -9.45 3.93
C ALA A 139 16.24 -8.45 3.07
N ASP A 140 15.73 -8.11 1.89
CA ASP A 140 16.34 -7.17 0.94
C ASP A 140 16.03 -5.70 1.26
N GLY A 141 15.23 -5.44 2.29
CA GLY A 141 15.02 -4.08 2.82
C GLY A 141 13.62 -3.53 2.70
N SER A 142 12.69 -4.21 2.04
CA SER A 142 11.30 -3.77 1.92
C SER A 142 10.45 -4.17 3.11
N ASP A 143 9.43 -3.37 3.40
CA ASP A 143 8.35 -3.77 4.29
C ASP A 143 7.35 -4.66 3.54
N LEU A 144 6.49 -5.36 4.29
CA LEU A 144 5.46 -6.23 3.73
C LEU A 144 4.09 -5.92 4.33
N ARG A 145 3.11 -5.72 3.47
CA ARG A 145 1.71 -5.61 3.85
C ARG A 145 0.85 -6.53 2.98
N LEU A 146 0.30 -7.57 3.58
CA LEU A 146 -0.58 -8.54 2.93
C LEU A 146 -1.97 -8.47 3.55
N VAL A 147 -2.97 -8.16 2.74
CA VAL A 147 -4.35 -7.93 3.19
C VAL A 147 -5.33 -8.74 2.34
N GLY A 148 -6.31 -9.35 2.98
CA GLY A 148 -7.38 -10.13 2.35
C GLY A 148 -8.31 -10.71 3.40
N GLN A 149 -9.36 -11.40 3.00
CA GLN A 149 -10.32 -11.96 3.96
C GLN A 149 -9.71 -13.08 4.80
N ASP A 150 -8.78 -13.86 4.23
CA ASP A 150 -8.08 -14.95 4.89
C ASP A 150 -6.55 -14.86 4.65
N ALA A 151 -5.98 -13.66 4.67
CA ALA A 151 -4.58 -13.41 4.30
C ALA A 151 -3.58 -14.23 5.14
N GLY A 152 -3.84 -14.39 6.43
CA GLY A 152 -2.96 -15.14 7.33
C GLY A 152 -2.89 -16.63 7.02
N ARG A 153 -4.01 -17.24 6.62
CA ARG A 153 -4.14 -18.65 6.28
C ARG A 153 -3.92 -18.93 4.79
N GLY A 154 -4.34 -18.01 3.95
CA GLY A 154 -4.54 -18.17 2.51
C GLY A 154 -5.88 -18.82 2.19
N THR A 155 -6.52 -18.43 1.09
CA THR A 155 -7.83 -18.92 0.65
C THR A 155 -7.89 -20.44 0.59
N PHE A 156 -6.87 -21.08 0.07
CA PHE A 156 -6.81 -22.54 -0.07
C PHE A 156 -6.05 -23.25 1.06
N PHE A 157 -5.97 -22.66 2.25
CA PHE A 157 -5.25 -23.24 3.40
C PHE A 157 -3.77 -23.54 3.08
N HIS A 158 -3.18 -22.77 2.20
CA HIS A 158 -1.84 -23.03 1.66
C HIS A 158 -0.76 -22.17 2.33
N ARG A 159 -1.09 -20.92 2.74
CA ARG A 159 -0.09 -19.96 3.20
C ARG A 159 0.35 -20.19 4.63
N HIS A 160 -0.58 -20.16 5.56
CA HIS A 160 -0.30 -20.23 7.00
C HIS A 160 0.91 -19.36 7.42
N ALA A 161 0.92 -18.10 7.00
CA ALA A 161 1.95 -17.13 7.37
C ALA A 161 1.81 -16.64 8.81
N VAL A 162 0.66 -16.87 9.43
CA VAL A 162 0.39 -16.61 10.85
C VAL A 162 0.09 -17.94 11.54
N MET A 163 0.90 -18.25 12.54
CA MET A 163 0.68 -19.41 13.42
C MET A 163 -0.26 -19.00 14.56
N HIS A 164 -1.21 -19.87 14.90
CA HIS A 164 -2.13 -19.70 16.01
C HIS A 164 -1.90 -20.81 17.04
N ASP A 165 -1.54 -20.43 18.25
CA ASP A 165 -1.40 -21.37 19.35
C ASP A 165 -2.77 -21.92 19.79
N GLN A 166 -2.92 -23.23 19.78
CA GLN A 166 -4.19 -23.89 20.10
C GLN A 166 -4.50 -23.92 21.60
N VAL A 167 -3.53 -23.55 22.45
CA VAL A 167 -3.70 -23.59 23.91
C VAL A 167 -4.13 -22.22 24.44
N ASN A 168 -3.50 -21.15 23.98
CA ASN A 168 -3.69 -19.81 24.53
C ASN A 168 -4.20 -18.78 23.51
N GLY A 169 -4.33 -19.14 22.22
CA GLY A 169 -4.80 -18.29 21.14
C GLY A 169 -3.80 -17.21 20.70
N SER A 170 -2.57 -17.23 21.18
CA SER A 170 -1.55 -16.28 20.74
C SER A 170 -1.20 -16.48 19.27
N ARG A 171 -0.71 -15.40 18.65
CA ARG A 171 -0.34 -15.37 17.23
C ARG A 171 1.16 -15.17 17.10
N HIS A 172 1.77 -15.89 16.19
CA HIS A 172 3.15 -15.71 15.80
C HIS A 172 3.27 -15.57 14.29
N THR A 173 3.93 -14.52 13.82
CA THR A 173 4.17 -14.23 12.40
C THR A 173 5.67 -14.37 12.13
N PRO A 174 6.15 -15.49 11.57
CA PRO A 174 7.58 -15.73 11.39
C PRO A 174 8.27 -14.66 10.54
N LEU A 175 7.62 -14.12 9.53
CA LEU A 175 8.17 -13.08 8.66
C LEU A 175 8.64 -11.83 9.42
N ARG A 176 8.05 -11.52 10.59
CA ARG A 176 8.49 -10.44 11.47
C ARG A 176 9.87 -10.67 12.07
N THR A 177 10.36 -11.89 12.07
CA THR A 177 11.68 -12.22 12.62
C THR A 177 12.81 -12.02 11.62
N ILE A 178 12.50 -11.79 10.34
CA ILE A 178 13.49 -11.72 9.25
C ILE A 178 14.37 -10.46 9.38
N ARG A 179 13.77 -9.33 9.74
CA ARG A 179 14.47 -8.07 9.96
C ARG A 179 13.76 -7.32 11.11
N GLU A 180 14.53 -6.85 12.09
CA GLU A 180 13.97 -6.22 13.30
C GLU A 180 13.25 -4.90 13.05
N ASP A 181 13.73 -4.14 12.08
CA ASP A 181 13.19 -2.83 11.68
C ASP A 181 12.14 -2.91 10.57
N ALA A 182 11.81 -4.12 10.07
CA ALA A 182 10.79 -4.26 9.05
C ALA A 182 9.37 -4.20 9.63
N GLU A 183 8.52 -3.43 8.99
CA GLU A 183 7.07 -3.51 9.21
C GLU A 183 6.50 -4.67 8.39
N VAL A 184 6.02 -5.71 9.08
CA VAL A 184 5.37 -6.86 8.46
C VAL A 184 3.94 -6.94 8.98
N GLU A 185 2.99 -6.65 8.11
CA GLU A 185 1.56 -6.69 8.40
C GLU A 185 0.87 -7.78 7.58
N ILE A 186 0.16 -8.67 8.26
CA ILE A 186 -0.70 -9.67 7.63
C ILE A 186 -2.06 -9.53 8.27
N ILE A 187 -3.06 -9.08 7.48
CA ILE A 187 -4.33 -8.60 7.99
C ILE A 187 -5.47 -9.37 7.34
N ASP A 188 -6.25 -10.08 8.16
CA ASP A 188 -7.53 -10.63 7.75
C ASP A 188 -8.58 -9.49 7.80
N SER A 189 -8.95 -8.98 6.62
CA SER A 189 -9.83 -7.81 6.47
C SER A 189 -11.30 -8.24 6.34
N LEU A 190 -12.18 -7.46 6.98
CA LEU A 190 -13.64 -7.59 6.84
C LEU A 190 -14.23 -6.61 5.81
N LEU A 191 -13.41 -5.82 5.13
CA LEU A 191 -13.86 -4.87 4.14
C LEU A 191 -14.29 -5.57 2.85
N SER A 192 -15.20 -4.93 2.10
CA SER A 192 -15.52 -5.36 0.74
C SER A 192 -14.30 -5.18 -0.19
N GLU A 193 -14.32 -5.85 -1.33
CA GLU A 193 -13.24 -5.81 -2.32
C GLU A 193 -12.91 -4.39 -2.76
N GLU A 194 -13.93 -3.56 -3.05
CA GLU A 194 -13.72 -2.15 -3.42
C GLU A 194 -13.06 -1.37 -2.29
N SER A 195 -13.54 -1.54 -1.06
CA SER A 195 -13.03 -0.80 0.08
C SER A 195 -11.61 -1.16 0.44
N VAL A 196 -11.27 -2.46 0.47
CA VAL A 196 -9.91 -2.91 0.80
C VAL A 196 -8.93 -2.55 -0.31
N MET A 197 -9.30 -2.74 -1.57
CA MET A 197 -8.41 -2.39 -2.69
C MET A 197 -8.17 -0.88 -2.79
N ALA A 198 -9.20 -0.06 -2.58
CA ALA A 198 -9.06 1.40 -2.56
C ALA A 198 -8.13 1.87 -1.42
N PHE A 199 -8.24 1.26 -0.25
CA PHE A 199 -7.34 1.55 0.88
C PHE A 199 -5.91 1.14 0.54
N GLU A 200 -5.70 -0.08 0.07
CA GLU A 200 -4.36 -0.61 -0.24
C GLU A 200 -3.71 0.11 -1.43
N TYR A 201 -4.49 0.58 -2.39
CA TYR A 201 -3.99 1.51 -3.42
C TYR A 201 -3.43 2.79 -2.78
N GLY A 202 -4.19 3.42 -1.88
CA GLY A 202 -3.72 4.60 -1.16
C GLY A 202 -2.45 4.34 -0.36
N TYR A 203 -2.38 3.21 0.33
CA TYR A 203 -1.20 2.78 1.08
C TYR A 203 0.03 2.60 0.17
N ALA A 204 -0.14 1.85 -0.93
CA ALA A 204 0.94 1.58 -1.89
C ALA A 204 1.48 2.85 -2.54
N THR A 205 0.60 3.83 -2.83
CA THR A 205 1.02 5.12 -3.41
C THR A 205 1.70 6.05 -2.40
N ALA A 206 1.41 5.89 -1.11
CA ALA A 206 2.00 6.69 -0.04
C ALA A 206 3.30 6.09 0.53
N LYS A 207 3.50 4.77 0.37
CA LYS A 207 4.67 4.05 0.92
C LYS A 207 5.26 3.08 -0.11
N PRO A 208 5.96 3.59 -1.13
CA PRO A 208 6.47 2.78 -2.25
C PRO A 208 7.53 1.74 -1.85
N GLU A 209 8.15 1.87 -0.68
CA GLU A 209 9.13 0.93 -0.13
C GLU A 209 8.47 -0.33 0.47
N THR A 210 7.15 -0.38 0.51
CA THR A 210 6.40 -1.52 1.03
C THR A 210 5.88 -2.38 -0.11
N LEU A 211 6.13 -3.68 -0.06
CA LEU A 211 5.41 -4.64 -0.89
C LEU A 211 3.98 -4.76 -0.36
N VAL A 212 3.05 -4.11 -1.04
CA VAL A 212 1.62 -4.15 -0.72
C VAL A 212 0.94 -5.22 -1.56
N ILE A 213 0.24 -6.14 -0.91
CA ILE A 213 -0.43 -7.25 -1.55
C ILE A 213 -1.89 -7.29 -1.09
N TRP A 214 -2.81 -7.32 -2.03
CA TRP A 214 -4.21 -7.65 -1.77
C TRP A 214 -4.53 -9.04 -2.32
N GLU A 215 -5.10 -9.91 -1.48
CA GLU A 215 -5.60 -11.22 -1.90
C GLU A 215 -7.12 -11.20 -1.94
N ALA A 216 -7.70 -11.46 -3.11
CA ALA A 216 -9.11 -11.73 -3.23
C ALA A 216 -9.47 -13.06 -2.54
N GLN A 217 -10.68 -13.20 -2.01
CA GLN A 217 -11.15 -14.48 -1.46
C GLN A 217 -11.20 -15.56 -2.56
N PHE A 218 -11.69 -15.20 -3.75
CA PHE A 218 -11.49 -15.87 -5.02
C PHE A 218 -11.16 -14.79 -6.05
N GLY A 219 -10.37 -15.13 -7.06
CA GLY A 219 -9.90 -14.17 -8.05
C GLY A 219 -11.01 -13.45 -8.81
N ASP A 220 -12.12 -14.13 -9.08
CA ASP A 220 -13.31 -13.57 -9.73
C ASP A 220 -13.97 -12.43 -8.92
N PHE A 221 -13.80 -12.38 -7.60
CA PHE A 221 -14.32 -11.28 -6.79
C PHE A 221 -13.57 -9.95 -6.99
N ALA A 222 -12.45 -9.95 -7.71
CA ALA A 222 -11.80 -8.72 -8.12
C ALA A 222 -12.71 -7.80 -8.96
N ASN A 223 -13.75 -8.34 -9.58
CA ASN A 223 -14.76 -7.56 -10.30
C ASN A 223 -15.49 -6.56 -9.40
N GLY A 224 -15.66 -6.87 -8.10
CA GLY A 224 -16.21 -5.96 -7.11
C GLY A 224 -15.34 -4.72 -6.82
N ALA A 225 -14.07 -4.74 -7.24
CA ALA A 225 -13.14 -3.63 -7.12
C ALA A 225 -12.69 -3.08 -8.49
N GLN A 226 -13.36 -3.43 -9.57
CA GLN A 226 -12.98 -3.07 -10.94
C GLN A 226 -12.79 -1.56 -11.13
N VAL A 227 -13.62 -0.75 -10.48
CA VAL A 227 -13.51 0.71 -10.55
C VAL A 227 -12.16 1.21 -9.99
N VAL A 228 -11.65 0.60 -8.94
CA VAL A 228 -10.33 0.95 -8.36
C VAL A 228 -9.21 0.53 -9.31
N ILE A 229 -9.32 -0.65 -9.93
CA ILE A 229 -8.35 -1.13 -10.91
C ILE A 229 -8.29 -0.15 -12.10
N ASP A 230 -9.43 0.17 -12.71
CA ASP A 230 -9.48 0.96 -13.94
C ASP A 230 -9.17 2.44 -13.72
N GLN A 231 -9.71 3.03 -12.64
CA GLN A 231 -9.67 4.47 -12.46
C GLN A 231 -8.49 4.96 -11.61
N PHE A 232 -7.84 4.07 -10.88
CA PHE A 232 -6.75 4.42 -9.97
C PHE A 232 -5.47 3.64 -10.25
N ILE A 233 -5.49 2.31 -10.17
CA ILE A 233 -4.28 1.50 -10.31
C ILE A 233 -3.69 1.62 -11.72
N SER A 234 -4.48 1.32 -12.76
CA SER A 234 -4.01 1.30 -14.14
C SER A 234 -3.88 2.69 -14.78
N SER A 235 -4.62 3.67 -14.29
CA SER A 235 -4.66 5.02 -14.88
C SER A 235 -4.04 6.12 -14.03
N GLY A 236 -3.61 5.82 -12.81
CA GLY A 236 -3.08 6.78 -11.86
C GLY A 236 -1.82 7.49 -12.34
N GLU A 237 -0.94 6.77 -13.04
CA GLU A 237 0.27 7.35 -13.62
C GLU A 237 -0.08 8.40 -14.68
N ALA A 238 -0.96 8.08 -15.62
CA ALA A 238 -1.36 8.99 -16.69
C ALA A 238 -2.15 10.21 -16.17
N LYS A 239 -2.95 10.04 -15.11
CA LYS A 239 -3.78 11.10 -14.54
C LYS A 239 -3.00 12.03 -13.61
N TRP A 240 -2.11 11.48 -12.78
CA TRP A 240 -1.53 12.18 -11.64
C TRP A 240 -0.02 12.01 -11.50
N GLY A 241 0.63 11.28 -12.40
CA GLY A 241 2.05 10.93 -12.29
C GLY A 241 2.35 10.03 -11.08
N ARG A 242 1.35 9.28 -10.59
CA ARG A 242 1.52 8.39 -9.43
C ARG A 242 1.55 6.94 -9.87
N LEU A 243 2.63 6.26 -9.53
CA LEU A 243 2.77 4.83 -9.72
C LEU A 243 2.12 4.07 -8.55
N CYS A 244 1.79 2.80 -8.80
CA CYS A 244 1.25 1.92 -7.78
C CYS A 244 1.90 0.55 -7.92
N GLY A 245 2.62 0.10 -6.90
CA GLY A 245 3.29 -1.19 -6.85
C GLY A 245 2.45 -2.31 -6.20
N ILE A 246 1.13 -2.13 -6.08
CA ILE A 246 0.26 -3.15 -5.47
C ILE A 246 0.27 -4.45 -6.28
N VAL A 247 0.37 -5.58 -5.57
CA VAL A 247 0.24 -6.92 -6.15
C VAL A 247 -1.16 -7.45 -5.85
N LEU A 248 -1.82 -7.99 -6.87
CA LEU A 248 -3.12 -8.62 -6.73
C LEU A 248 -2.93 -10.14 -6.78
N LEU A 249 -3.28 -10.84 -5.70
CA LEU A 249 -3.37 -12.30 -5.68
C LEU A 249 -4.82 -12.70 -5.96
N LEU A 250 -5.01 -13.39 -7.06
CA LEU A 250 -6.32 -13.79 -7.54
C LEU A 250 -6.43 -15.33 -7.54
N PRO A 251 -6.58 -15.94 -6.35
CA PRO A 251 -6.56 -17.39 -6.25
C PRO A 251 -7.77 -18.01 -6.90
N HIS A 252 -7.54 -19.03 -7.75
CA HIS A 252 -8.55 -19.84 -8.38
C HIS A 252 -8.28 -21.32 -8.07
N GLY A 253 -9.34 -22.13 -7.96
CA GLY A 253 -9.20 -23.57 -7.95
C GLY A 253 -8.73 -24.08 -9.32
N TYR A 254 -8.24 -25.31 -9.38
CA TYR A 254 -7.74 -25.89 -10.62
C TYR A 254 -8.81 -25.94 -11.73
N GLU A 255 -10.04 -26.26 -11.35
CA GLU A 255 -11.19 -26.36 -12.29
C GLU A 255 -12.21 -25.22 -12.09
N GLY A 256 -11.92 -24.28 -11.19
CA GLY A 256 -12.88 -23.28 -10.75
C GLY A 256 -13.88 -23.82 -9.72
N GLN A 257 -14.70 -22.94 -9.17
CA GLN A 257 -15.69 -23.30 -8.14
C GLN A 257 -17.11 -22.90 -8.52
N GLY A 258 -17.30 -22.17 -9.59
CA GLY A 258 -18.57 -21.71 -10.10
C GLY A 258 -18.51 -21.41 -11.59
N PRO A 259 -19.63 -21.07 -12.21
CA PRO A 259 -19.67 -20.78 -13.64
C PRO A 259 -18.92 -19.51 -14.03
N GLU A 260 -18.54 -18.68 -13.07
CA GLU A 260 -17.81 -17.43 -13.24
C GLU A 260 -16.28 -17.60 -13.31
N HIS A 261 -15.76 -18.78 -12.97
CA HIS A 261 -14.32 -19.09 -12.99
C HIS A 261 -13.73 -19.29 -14.38
#